data_b58a75aa5a498191da34da434975ca67
#
_entry.id   b58a75aa5a498191da34da434975ca67
#
_cell.length_a   1.000
_cell.length_b   1.000
_cell.length_c   1.000
_cell.angle_alpha   90.00
_cell.angle_beta   90.00
_cell.angle_gamma   90.00
#
_symmetry.space_group_name_H-M   'P 1'
#
loop_
_entity.id
_entity.type
_entity.pdbx_description
1 polymer ?
#
loop_
_entity_poly.entity_id
_entity_poly.type
_entity_poly.pdbx_seq_one_letter_code
_entity_poly.pdbx_strand_id
1 'polypeptide(L)'
;MLCTSHIYECIENGSGLFQHGHTYLGHPVAAAAANAVIKKLINNDLVTRSAEKGKKLSNMLESKFSQHPNVGDIRGRGLFQGIEFVEDRETKKSLDPDLKFATKLKMNAFEAGLICYPMSGTRDGKNGDHVLLAPPFIIEDTQLDELVEKLDTAITATLGKYV
;
A
#
# COMPACT_ATOMS: atom_id res chain seq x y z
N MET A 1 -3.82 -12.86 -21.15
CA MET A 1 -3.08 -11.69 -21.67
C MET A 1 -3.67 -11.35 -23.03
N LEU A 2 -3.84 -10.08 -23.33
CA LEU A 2 -4.27 -9.57 -24.62
C LEU A 2 -3.17 -8.66 -25.17
N CYS A 3 -2.93 -8.70 -26.47
CA CYS A 3 -2.02 -7.81 -27.15
C CYS A 3 -2.61 -7.37 -28.49
N THR A 4 -2.04 -6.33 -29.10
CA THR A 4 -2.42 -5.89 -30.44
C THR A 4 -1.85 -6.85 -31.51
N SER A 5 -2.46 -6.88 -32.70
CA SER A 5 -1.96 -7.68 -33.84
C SER A 5 -0.50 -7.37 -34.14
N HIS A 6 -0.11 -6.09 -34.05
CA HIS A 6 1.28 -5.71 -34.30
C HIS A 6 2.29 -6.40 -33.38
N ILE A 7 1.98 -6.51 -32.07
CA ILE A 7 2.84 -7.22 -31.10
C ILE A 7 2.89 -8.71 -31.42
N TYR A 8 1.73 -9.31 -31.76
CA TYR A 8 1.64 -10.71 -32.15
C TYR A 8 2.51 -10.99 -33.38
N GLU A 9 2.33 -10.21 -34.45
CA GLU A 9 3.09 -10.32 -35.70
C GLU A 9 4.59 -10.14 -35.51
N CYS A 10 5.03 -9.23 -34.66
CA CYS A 10 6.46 -9.06 -34.33
C CYS A 10 7.05 -10.33 -33.70
N ILE A 11 6.30 -11.00 -32.83
CA ILE A 11 6.76 -12.26 -32.21
C ILE A 11 6.73 -13.40 -33.25
N GLU A 12 5.65 -13.52 -34.01
CA GLU A 12 5.46 -14.57 -35.00
C GLU A 12 6.52 -14.52 -36.13
N ASN A 13 6.77 -13.33 -36.65
CA ASN A 13 7.75 -13.12 -37.73
C ASN A 13 9.21 -13.03 -37.20
N GLY A 14 9.39 -12.88 -35.87
CA GLY A 14 10.70 -12.84 -35.21
C GLY A 14 11.12 -14.22 -34.71
N SER A 15 11.00 -14.45 -33.40
CA SER A 15 11.38 -15.74 -32.79
C SER A 15 10.42 -16.89 -33.07
N GLY A 16 9.19 -16.58 -33.50
CA GLY A 16 8.12 -17.56 -33.68
C GLY A 16 7.59 -18.19 -32.40
N LEU A 17 8.10 -17.77 -31.24
CA LEU A 17 7.77 -18.38 -29.96
C LEU A 17 7.70 -17.33 -28.84
N PHE A 18 6.54 -17.29 -28.16
CA PHE A 18 6.36 -16.52 -26.94
C PHE A 18 6.77 -17.35 -25.72
N GLN A 19 8.04 -17.17 -25.29
CA GLN A 19 8.62 -17.93 -24.17
C GLN A 19 8.20 -17.39 -22.80
N HIS A 20 6.90 -17.35 -22.54
CA HIS A 20 6.36 -16.93 -21.24
C HIS A 20 5.15 -17.77 -20.86
N GLY A 21 5.17 -18.32 -19.66
CA GLY A 21 4.08 -19.12 -19.13
C GLY A 21 4.31 -19.50 -17.67
N HIS A 22 3.28 -20.05 -17.06
CA HIS A 22 3.34 -20.62 -15.72
C HIS A 22 2.31 -21.75 -15.60
N THR A 23 2.47 -22.60 -14.59
CA THR A 23 1.66 -23.83 -14.39
C THR A 23 0.16 -23.54 -14.33
N TYR A 24 -0.25 -22.39 -13.82
CA TYR A 24 -1.68 -22.03 -13.70
C TYR A 24 -2.23 -21.25 -14.90
N LEU A 25 -1.50 -21.17 -16.00
CA LEU A 25 -1.97 -20.51 -17.21
C LEU A 25 -3.25 -21.16 -17.71
N GLY A 26 -4.30 -20.36 -17.93
CA GLY A 26 -5.61 -20.85 -18.38
C GLY A 26 -6.41 -21.60 -17.32
N HIS A 27 -6.02 -21.56 -16.03
CA HIS A 27 -6.75 -22.25 -14.97
C HIS A 27 -8.20 -21.74 -14.86
N PRO A 28 -9.22 -22.59 -15.07
CA PRO A 28 -10.61 -22.14 -15.23
C PRO A 28 -11.19 -21.49 -13.97
N VAL A 29 -10.85 -21.98 -12.79
CA VAL A 29 -11.31 -21.38 -11.52
C VAL A 29 -10.70 -20.00 -11.31
N ALA A 30 -9.41 -19.82 -11.62
CA ALA A 30 -8.75 -18.51 -11.55
C ALA A 30 -9.38 -17.52 -12.54
N ALA A 31 -9.68 -17.96 -13.77
CA ALA A 31 -10.36 -17.13 -14.76
C ALA A 31 -11.79 -16.76 -14.34
N ALA A 32 -12.54 -17.68 -13.75
CA ALA A 32 -13.87 -17.43 -13.23
C ALA A 32 -13.83 -16.41 -12.07
N ALA A 33 -12.89 -16.55 -11.13
CA ALA A 33 -12.67 -15.60 -10.05
C ALA A 33 -12.31 -14.20 -10.58
N ALA A 34 -11.38 -14.11 -11.53
CA ALA A 34 -11.01 -12.86 -12.18
C ALA A 34 -12.20 -12.17 -12.84
N ASN A 35 -13.03 -12.91 -13.58
CA ASN A 35 -14.24 -12.38 -14.20
C ASN A 35 -15.26 -11.87 -13.16
N ALA A 36 -15.42 -12.56 -12.04
CA ALA A 36 -16.31 -12.13 -10.96
C ALA A 36 -15.83 -10.82 -10.33
N VAL A 37 -14.52 -10.69 -10.09
CA VAL A 37 -13.90 -9.46 -9.55
C VAL A 37 -14.05 -8.30 -10.54
N ILE A 38 -13.75 -8.50 -11.84
CA ILE A 38 -13.88 -7.46 -12.86
C ILE A 38 -15.33 -6.97 -12.96
N LYS A 39 -16.30 -7.89 -12.97
CA LYS A 39 -17.73 -7.52 -12.95
C LYS A 39 -18.09 -6.69 -11.72
N LYS A 40 -17.57 -7.05 -10.54
CA LYS A 40 -17.80 -6.29 -9.31
C LYS A 40 -17.19 -4.89 -9.38
N LEU A 41 -15.97 -4.76 -9.92
CA LEU A 41 -15.30 -3.48 -10.12
C LEU A 41 -16.11 -2.55 -11.01
N ILE A 42 -16.61 -3.07 -12.15
CA ILE A 42 -17.39 -2.30 -13.13
C ILE A 42 -18.78 -1.94 -12.57
N ASN A 43 -19.53 -2.93 -12.10
CA ASN A 43 -20.92 -2.73 -11.69
C ASN A 43 -21.08 -1.83 -10.47
N ASN A 44 -20.09 -1.74 -9.62
CA ASN A 44 -20.10 -0.93 -8.40
C ASN A 44 -19.23 0.34 -8.53
N ASP A 45 -18.71 0.63 -9.72
CA ASP A 45 -17.81 1.75 -10.01
C ASP A 45 -16.67 1.90 -8.98
N LEU A 46 -16.04 0.76 -8.64
CA LEU A 46 -15.07 0.71 -7.55
C LEU A 46 -13.78 1.48 -7.88
N VAL A 47 -13.48 1.75 -9.15
CA VAL A 47 -12.32 2.57 -9.54
C VAL A 47 -12.53 4.03 -9.14
N THR A 48 -13.70 4.62 -9.47
CA THR A 48 -14.06 5.98 -9.03
C THR A 48 -14.16 6.05 -7.51
N ARG A 49 -14.82 5.06 -6.89
CA ARG A 49 -14.90 4.96 -5.42
C ARG A 49 -13.51 4.92 -4.77
N SER A 50 -12.55 4.20 -5.35
CA SER A 50 -11.17 4.17 -4.84
C SER A 50 -10.50 5.55 -4.90
N ALA A 51 -10.75 6.33 -5.94
CA ALA A 51 -10.23 7.70 -6.05
C ALA A 51 -10.84 8.62 -4.98
N GLU A 52 -12.16 8.59 -4.79
CA GLU A 52 -12.88 9.40 -3.81
C GLU A 52 -12.50 9.04 -2.36
N LYS A 53 -12.57 7.77 -2.01
CA LYS A 53 -12.18 7.28 -0.69
C LYS A 53 -10.69 7.49 -0.41
N GLY A 54 -9.85 7.36 -1.45
CA GLY A 54 -8.43 7.63 -1.36
C GLY A 54 -8.12 9.09 -1.06
N LYS A 55 -8.85 10.04 -1.68
CA LYS A 55 -8.74 11.47 -1.35
C LYS A 55 -9.14 11.74 0.10
N LYS A 56 -10.22 11.09 0.58
CA LYS A 56 -10.63 11.20 1.98
C LYS A 56 -9.55 10.67 2.90
N LEU A 57 -9.03 9.46 2.65
CA LEU A 57 -7.96 8.86 3.44
C LEU A 57 -6.71 9.74 3.45
N SER A 58 -6.26 10.23 2.29
CA SER A 58 -5.11 11.15 2.21
C SER A 58 -5.29 12.39 3.09
N ASN A 59 -6.47 13.04 3.00
CA ASN A 59 -6.77 14.21 3.84
C ASN A 59 -6.75 13.88 5.34
N MET A 60 -7.26 12.72 5.74
CA MET A 60 -7.24 12.28 7.13
C MET A 60 -5.81 12.04 7.63
N LEU A 61 -4.98 11.35 6.82
CA LEU A 61 -3.58 11.11 7.14
C LEU A 61 -2.78 12.41 7.23
N GLU A 62 -2.97 13.33 6.29
CA GLU A 62 -2.36 14.65 6.30
C GLU A 62 -2.78 15.47 7.54
N SER A 63 -4.07 15.51 7.83
CA SER A 63 -4.59 16.22 9.01
C SER A 63 -4.02 15.67 10.31
N LYS A 64 -3.83 14.36 10.40
CA LYS A 64 -3.39 13.70 11.64
C LYS A 64 -1.88 13.71 11.79
N PHE A 65 -1.13 13.46 10.72
CA PHE A 65 0.29 13.14 10.80
C PHE A 65 1.22 14.16 10.12
N SER A 66 0.68 15.11 9.33
CA SER A 66 1.53 16.05 8.59
C SER A 66 2.42 16.93 9.48
N GLN A 67 2.09 17.13 10.74
CA GLN A 67 2.90 17.89 11.70
C GLN A 67 3.67 16.99 12.69
N HIS A 68 3.57 15.67 12.54
CA HIS A 68 4.26 14.75 13.44
C HIS A 68 5.78 14.81 13.22
N PRO A 69 6.62 14.96 14.27
CA PRO A 69 8.06 15.17 14.15
C PRO A 69 8.79 14.01 13.44
N ASN A 70 8.27 12.80 13.56
CA ASN A 70 8.85 11.61 12.96
C ASN A 70 8.19 11.19 11.64
N VAL A 71 7.31 12.00 11.07
CA VAL A 71 6.73 11.75 9.74
C VAL A 71 7.44 12.59 8.70
N GLY A 72 8.16 11.95 7.81
CA GLY A 72 8.93 12.59 6.75
C GLY A 72 8.09 12.95 5.54
N ASP A 73 7.17 12.09 5.14
CA ASP A 73 6.33 12.30 3.97
C ASP A 73 5.06 11.44 4.04
N ILE A 74 3.98 11.92 3.40
CA ILE A 74 2.73 11.20 3.20
C ILE A 74 2.40 11.29 1.72
N ARG A 75 2.28 10.15 1.04
CA ARG A 75 2.03 10.10 -0.39
C ARG A 75 1.25 8.88 -0.81
N GLY A 76 0.56 8.99 -1.94
CA GLY A 76 -0.17 7.86 -2.50
C GLY A 76 -1.09 8.24 -3.64
N ARG A 77 -1.82 7.25 -4.13
CA ARG A 77 -2.87 7.42 -5.13
C ARG A 77 -4.04 6.50 -4.84
N GLY A 78 -5.25 7.05 -4.84
CA GLY A 78 -6.44 6.31 -4.45
C GLY A 78 -6.28 5.76 -3.03
N LEU A 79 -6.71 4.54 -2.81
CA LEU A 79 -6.59 3.87 -1.51
C LEU A 79 -5.19 3.30 -1.21
N PHE A 80 -4.22 3.46 -2.11
CA PHE A 80 -2.85 3.05 -1.85
C PHE A 80 -2.05 4.24 -1.33
N GLN A 81 -1.84 4.29 -0.01
CA GLN A 81 -1.20 5.39 0.70
C GLN A 81 0.04 4.92 1.46
N GLY A 82 1.03 5.78 1.59
CA GLY A 82 2.25 5.50 2.33
C GLY A 82 2.62 6.65 3.27
N ILE A 83 3.13 6.32 4.44
CA ILE A 83 3.72 7.25 5.39
C ILE A 83 5.18 6.86 5.59
N GLU A 84 6.09 7.78 5.34
CA GLU A 84 7.52 7.63 5.57
C GLU A 84 7.89 8.13 6.97
N PHE A 85 8.68 7.34 7.71
CA PHE A 85 9.12 7.68 9.05
C PHE A 85 10.60 8.09 9.08
N VAL A 86 10.88 9.12 9.84
CA VAL A 86 12.21 9.74 9.97
C VAL A 86 12.52 10.04 11.43
N GLU A 87 13.81 10.14 11.76
CA GLU A 87 14.26 10.64 13.06
C GLU A 87 14.03 12.15 13.17
N ASP A 88 14.30 12.85 12.08
CA ASP A 88 14.16 14.29 11.99
C ASP A 88 13.46 14.68 10.68
N ARG A 89 12.38 15.43 10.83
CA ARG A 89 11.50 15.82 9.72
C ARG A 89 12.14 16.84 8.77
N GLU A 90 12.97 17.75 9.27
CA GLU A 90 13.55 18.80 8.44
C GLU A 90 14.68 18.27 7.58
N THR A 91 15.57 17.50 8.17
CA THR A 91 16.73 16.91 7.50
C THR A 91 16.40 15.60 6.74
N LYS A 92 15.22 15.01 7.00
CA LYS A 92 14.83 13.69 6.51
C LYS A 92 15.80 12.58 6.93
N LYS A 93 16.45 12.76 8.07
CA LYS A 93 17.32 11.74 8.63
C LYS A 93 16.51 10.48 8.94
N SER A 94 16.94 9.35 8.41
CA SER A 94 16.30 8.06 8.67
C SER A 94 16.41 7.66 10.13
N LEU A 95 15.42 6.92 10.62
CA LEU A 95 15.50 6.26 11.93
C LEU A 95 16.71 5.31 11.97
N ASP A 96 17.25 5.09 13.17
CA ASP A 96 18.30 4.10 13.37
C ASP A 96 17.74 2.69 13.08
N PRO A 97 18.34 1.92 12.14
CA PRO A 97 17.90 0.57 11.81
C PRO A 97 17.85 -0.39 13.01
N ASP A 98 18.69 -0.19 14.00
CA ASP A 98 18.74 -1.03 15.21
C ASP A 98 17.48 -0.87 16.10
N LEU A 99 16.70 0.19 15.90
CA LEU A 99 15.41 0.37 16.54
C LEU A 99 14.38 -0.66 16.07
N LYS A 100 14.56 -1.27 14.88
CA LYS A 100 13.62 -2.22 14.25
C LYS A 100 12.20 -1.66 14.19
N PHE A 101 12.10 -0.39 13.81
CA PHE A 101 10.86 0.39 13.86
C PHE A 101 9.71 -0.30 13.13
N ALA A 102 9.90 -0.70 11.87
CA ALA A 102 8.84 -1.36 11.09
C ALA A 102 8.32 -2.65 11.74
N THR A 103 9.20 -3.44 12.36
CA THR A 103 8.81 -4.65 13.09
C THR A 103 7.95 -4.32 14.30
N LYS A 104 8.32 -3.31 15.08
CA LYS A 104 7.56 -2.89 16.26
C LYS A 104 6.22 -2.27 15.85
N LEU A 105 6.21 -1.42 14.81
CA LEU A 105 4.99 -0.85 14.28
C LEU A 105 4.02 -1.93 13.82
N LYS A 106 4.51 -2.97 13.15
CA LYS A 106 3.69 -4.10 12.73
C LYS A 106 3.02 -4.82 13.92
N MET A 107 3.77 -5.04 15.00
CA MET A 107 3.23 -5.69 16.21
C MET A 107 2.19 -4.80 16.90
N ASN A 108 2.50 -3.52 17.12
CA ASN A 108 1.60 -2.59 17.77
C ASN A 108 0.33 -2.36 16.93
N ALA A 109 0.44 -2.31 15.60
CA ALA A 109 -0.72 -2.22 14.71
C ALA A 109 -1.60 -3.47 14.83
N PHE A 110 -1.00 -4.65 14.85
CA PHE A 110 -1.74 -5.91 15.02
C PHE A 110 -2.45 -5.98 16.37
N GLU A 111 -1.81 -5.55 17.46
CA GLU A 111 -2.41 -5.46 18.80
C GLU A 111 -3.56 -4.44 18.83
N ALA A 112 -3.45 -3.34 18.08
CA ALA A 112 -4.54 -2.38 17.89
C ALA A 112 -5.67 -2.89 16.97
N GLY A 113 -5.53 -4.08 16.38
CA GLY A 113 -6.48 -4.67 15.45
C GLY A 113 -6.40 -4.10 14.04
N LEU A 114 -5.22 -3.65 13.61
CA LEU A 114 -4.93 -3.15 12.26
C LEU A 114 -3.89 -4.02 11.57
N ILE A 115 -4.23 -4.52 10.38
CA ILE A 115 -3.26 -5.12 9.46
C ILE A 115 -2.84 -4.05 8.45
N CYS A 116 -1.57 -3.65 8.51
CA CYS A 116 -0.93 -2.75 7.56
C CYS A 116 0.44 -3.32 7.15
N TYR A 117 1.16 -2.62 6.30
CA TYR A 117 2.40 -3.15 5.73
C TYR A 117 3.61 -2.25 6.04
N PRO A 118 4.16 -2.29 7.27
CA PRO A 118 5.39 -1.60 7.61
C PRO A 118 6.60 -2.29 6.98
N MET A 119 7.52 -1.50 6.43
CA MET A 119 8.77 -1.95 5.82
C MET A 119 9.93 -1.08 6.25
N SER A 120 11.13 -1.65 6.26
CA SER A 120 12.41 -0.96 6.47
C SER A 120 13.40 -1.25 5.35
N GLY A 121 14.50 -0.50 5.31
CA GLY A 121 15.56 -0.70 4.34
C GLY A 121 15.26 -0.19 2.93
N THR A 122 14.25 0.65 2.77
CA THR A 122 13.74 1.04 1.45
C THR A 122 14.56 2.10 0.73
N ARG A 123 15.48 2.75 1.42
CA ARG A 123 16.36 3.77 0.84
C ARG A 123 17.65 3.18 0.26
N ASP A 124 18.30 2.27 0.98
CA ASP A 124 19.63 1.75 0.63
C ASP A 124 19.85 0.28 1.07
N GLY A 125 18.79 -0.41 1.42
CA GLY A 125 18.82 -1.78 1.95
C GLY A 125 18.93 -1.88 3.46
N LYS A 126 19.16 -0.77 4.17
CA LYS A 126 19.26 -0.69 5.64
C LYS A 126 18.38 0.42 6.20
N ASN A 127 18.47 1.61 5.65
CA ASN A 127 17.78 2.81 6.09
C ASN A 127 16.45 3.00 5.36
N GLY A 128 15.54 3.76 5.98
CA GLY A 128 14.25 4.12 5.46
C GLY A 128 13.15 3.19 5.94
N ASP A 129 12.26 3.74 6.73
CA ASP A 129 11.10 3.07 7.29
C ASP A 129 9.82 3.72 6.76
N HIS A 130 8.85 2.91 6.38
CA HIS A 130 7.54 3.40 5.97
C HIS A 130 6.45 2.38 6.29
N VAL A 131 5.20 2.81 6.24
CA VAL A 131 4.04 1.94 6.27
C VAL A 131 3.21 2.15 5.01
N LEU A 132 2.77 1.06 4.39
CA LEU A 132 1.80 1.09 3.31
C LEU A 132 0.42 0.72 3.83
N LEU A 133 -0.58 1.46 3.35
CA LEU A 133 -2.01 1.24 3.57
C LEU A 133 -2.65 0.92 2.23
N ALA A 134 -3.35 -0.20 2.15
CA ALA A 134 -4.05 -0.64 0.95
C ALA A 134 -5.38 -1.29 1.34
N PRO A 135 -6.32 -0.52 1.93
CA PRO A 135 -7.61 -1.05 2.28
C PRO A 135 -8.41 -1.46 1.02
N PRO A 136 -9.37 -2.39 1.17
CA PRO A 136 -10.15 -2.85 0.02
C PRO A 136 -11.01 -1.72 -0.56
N PHE A 137 -11.31 -1.76 -1.86
CA PHE A 137 -12.13 -0.75 -2.56
C PHE A 137 -13.55 -0.59 -2.01
N ILE A 138 -14.02 -1.59 -1.27
CA ILE A 138 -15.34 -1.57 -0.64
C ILE A 138 -15.34 -0.96 0.77
N ILE A 139 -14.20 -0.43 1.25
CA ILE A 139 -14.09 0.17 2.59
C ILE A 139 -15.13 1.28 2.79
N GLU A 140 -15.76 1.32 3.98
CA GLU A 140 -16.71 2.35 4.35
C GLU A 140 -16.02 3.50 5.10
N ASP A 141 -16.70 4.64 5.22
CA ASP A 141 -16.13 5.85 5.86
C ASP A 141 -15.78 5.62 7.32
N THR A 142 -16.66 4.94 8.06
CA THR A 142 -16.41 4.58 9.46
C THR A 142 -15.19 3.67 9.63
N GLN A 143 -14.91 2.83 8.64
CA GLN A 143 -13.73 1.97 8.64
C GLN A 143 -12.45 2.75 8.28
N LEU A 144 -12.54 3.83 7.50
CA LEU A 144 -11.41 4.75 7.29
C LEU A 144 -11.06 5.50 8.58
N ASP A 145 -12.10 5.96 9.31
CA ASP A 145 -11.92 6.60 10.62
C ASP A 145 -11.23 5.63 11.59
N GLU A 146 -11.73 4.41 11.71
CA GLU A 146 -11.15 3.35 12.54
C GLU A 146 -9.70 3.01 12.13
N LEU A 147 -9.41 2.93 10.84
CA LEU A 147 -8.07 2.66 10.32
C LEU A 147 -7.07 3.73 10.79
N VAL A 148 -7.43 5.02 10.66
CA VAL A 148 -6.55 6.12 11.02
C VAL A 148 -6.35 6.19 12.54
N GLU A 149 -7.38 5.94 13.35
CA GLU A 149 -7.29 5.90 14.82
C GLU A 149 -6.37 4.76 15.31
N LYS A 150 -6.55 3.57 14.74
CA LYS A 150 -5.71 2.41 15.07
C LYS A 150 -4.25 2.62 14.64
N LEU A 151 -4.05 3.24 13.49
CA LEU A 151 -2.71 3.58 13.02
C LEU A 151 -2.03 4.59 13.94
N ASP A 152 -2.74 5.62 14.38
CA ASP A 152 -2.25 6.61 15.34
C ASP A 152 -1.85 5.95 16.68
N THR A 153 -2.70 5.07 17.17
CA THR A 153 -2.40 4.28 18.39
C THR A 153 -1.12 3.46 18.22
N ALA A 154 -0.97 2.80 17.08
CA ALA A 154 0.21 1.98 16.80
C ALA A 154 1.49 2.80 16.64
N ILE A 155 1.42 3.94 15.95
CA ILE A 155 2.55 4.87 15.78
C ILE A 155 2.97 5.43 17.14
N THR A 156 2.02 5.92 17.93
CA THR A 156 2.28 6.46 19.27
C THR A 156 2.92 5.42 20.19
N ALA A 157 2.39 4.19 20.21
CA ALA A 157 2.96 3.09 20.99
C ALA A 157 4.37 2.70 20.53
N THR A 158 4.66 2.87 19.24
CA THR A 158 5.98 2.56 18.68
C THR A 158 6.98 3.65 18.98
N LEU A 159 6.63 4.90 18.78
CA LEU A 159 7.52 6.07 18.96
C LEU A 159 7.63 6.50 20.41
N GLY A 160 6.58 6.35 21.23
CA GLY A 160 6.60 6.73 22.66
C GLY A 160 7.62 5.98 23.53
N LYS A 161 8.32 5.00 22.96
CA LYS A 161 9.47 4.33 23.60
C LYS A 161 10.82 4.97 23.26
N TYR A 162 10.82 6.02 22.44
CA TYR A 162 12.02 6.67 21.90
C TYR A 162 12.08 8.19 22.21
N VAL A 163 11.06 8.73 22.88
CA VAL A 163 11.01 10.12 23.39
C VAL A 163 11.34 10.14 24.88
#